data_27725b02e0e30f511a3309a3b746492a
#
_entry.id   27725b02e0e30f511a3309a3b746492a
#
_cell.length_a   1.000
_cell.length_b   1.000
_cell.length_c   1.000
_cell.angle_alpha   90.00
_cell.angle_beta   90.00
_cell.angle_gamma   90.00
#
_symmetry.space_group_name_H-M   'P 1'
#
loop_
_entity.id
_entity.type
_entity.pdbx_description
1 polymer ?
#
loop_
_entity_poly.entity_id
_entity_poly.type
_entity_poly.pdbx_seq_one_letter_code
_entity_poly.pdbx_strand_id
1 'polypeptide(L)'
;MHNRVTELNGIRWKYDIHGRTTEKDDGHTRWRYRYDGEHRLTDVISEPRDRNKPRTKVSFRYDPLGRRISKTSQQLLQGRPSGNAVTTRFVWEGYRLLQEIHDGIPLTYVYSDSQSYEPLARIDGVESPEIYWFHNAANGMPELLTDGEGQKAWEGINSPWGKLLRESSQRMPVVQQNLRMQGQYLDRDKICISKFEHRFSDGPRGVRHRRGRINRTALQSVSLL
;
A
#
# COMPACT_ATOMS: atom_id res chain seq x y z
N MET A 1 23.27 16.57 -12.29
CA MET A 1 22.72 15.25 -12.69
C MET A 1 21.92 14.69 -11.53
N HIS A 2 20.64 14.38 -11.75
CA HIS A 2 19.79 13.80 -10.73
C HIS A 2 20.02 12.28 -10.74
N ASN A 3 20.36 11.71 -9.59
CA ASN A 3 20.64 10.27 -9.41
C ASN A 3 19.32 9.47 -9.40
N ARG A 4 18.63 9.42 -10.56
CA ARG A 4 17.33 8.74 -10.72
C ARG A 4 17.43 7.68 -11.80
N VAL A 5 16.85 6.51 -11.52
CA VAL A 5 16.77 5.44 -12.51
C VAL A 5 15.70 5.80 -13.53
N THR A 6 16.09 6.03 -14.78
CA THR A 6 15.16 6.30 -15.89
C THR A 6 14.78 5.04 -16.64
N GLU A 7 15.65 4.02 -16.62
CA GLU A 7 15.38 2.70 -17.22
C GLU A 7 16.14 1.60 -16.46
N LEU A 8 15.47 0.49 -16.18
CA LEU A 8 16.05 -0.72 -15.60
C LEU A 8 15.21 -1.94 -16.01
N ASN A 9 15.86 -3.00 -16.52
CA ASN A 9 15.22 -4.25 -16.95
C ASN A 9 14.01 -4.05 -17.89
N GLY A 10 14.11 -3.09 -18.83
CA GLY A 10 13.06 -2.77 -19.78
C GLY A 10 11.91 -1.92 -19.22
N ILE A 11 11.94 -1.59 -17.95
CA ILE A 11 10.99 -0.67 -17.31
C ILE A 11 11.54 0.75 -17.38
N ARG A 12 10.72 1.70 -17.80
CA ARG A 12 11.06 3.11 -17.95
C ARG A 12 10.26 3.98 -16.99
N TRP A 13 10.93 5.02 -16.43
CA TRP A 13 10.31 5.98 -15.51
C TRP A 13 10.54 7.41 -15.99
N LYS A 14 9.53 8.27 -15.77
CA LYS A 14 9.65 9.73 -15.90
C LYS A 14 9.37 10.37 -14.55
N TYR A 15 10.00 11.52 -14.32
CA TYR A 15 9.92 12.24 -13.07
C TYR A 15 9.57 13.70 -13.33
N ASP A 16 8.94 14.33 -12.34
CA ASP A 16 8.76 15.78 -12.32
C ASP A 16 10.00 16.50 -11.75
N ILE A 17 9.89 17.83 -11.64
CA ILE A 17 10.96 18.69 -11.09
C ILE A 17 11.28 18.39 -9.63
N HIS A 18 10.31 17.83 -8.86
CA HIS A 18 10.47 17.45 -7.46
C HIS A 18 11.02 16.03 -7.29
N GLY A 19 11.16 15.27 -8.37
CA GLY A 19 11.66 13.90 -8.33
C GLY A 19 10.59 12.84 -8.11
N ARG A 20 9.32 13.20 -8.18
CA ARG A 20 8.21 12.26 -8.07
C ARG A 20 8.01 11.56 -9.41
N THR A 21 7.76 10.26 -9.39
CA THR A 21 7.46 9.51 -10.61
C THR A 21 6.16 9.99 -11.22
N THR A 22 6.18 10.49 -12.45
CA THR A 22 4.99 10.90 -13.19
C THR A 22 4.51 9.84 -14.17
N GLU A 23 5.40 8.97 -14.64
CA GLU A 23 5.07 7.87 -15.53
C GLU A 23 5.97 6.66 -15.24
N LYS A 24 5.41 5.46 -15.33
CA LYS A 24 6.12 4.19 -15.37
C LYS A 24 5.58 3.40 -16.57
N ASP A 25 6.47 2.74 -17.34
CA ASP A 25 6.10 1.91 -18.48
C ASP A 25 6.92 0.62 -18.44
N ASP A 26 6.26 -0.55 -18.32
CA ASP A 26 6.91 -1.87 -18.30
C ASP A 26 6.84 -2.60 -19.66
N GLY A 27 6.47 -1.88 -20.73
CA GLY A 27 6.27 -2.44 -22.07
C GLY A 27 4.87 -3.05 -22.28
N HIS A 28 4.15 -3.44 -21.23
CA HIS A 28 2.80 -4.00 -21.28
C HIS A 28 1.74 -3.03 -20.79
N THR A 29 2.06 -2.24 -19.79
CA THR A 29 1.16 -1.26 -19.16
C THR A 29 1.93 0.03 -18.90
N ARG A 30 1.27 1.14 -19.12
CA ARG A 30 1.74 2.47 -18.75
C ARG A 30 0.94 2.96 -17.55
N TRP A 31 1.62 3.44 -16.51
CA TRP A 31 1.01 4.09 -15.36
C TRP A 31 1.35 5.57 -15.36
N ARG A 32 0.36 6.41 -15.08
CA ARG A 32 0.52 7.85 -14.89
C ARG A 32 0.11 8.22 -13.48
N TYR A 33 0.93 9.02 -12.82
CA TYR A 33 0.79 9.41 -11.43
C TYR A 33 0.53 10.90 -11.31
N ARG A 34 -0.38 11.28 -10.41
CA ARG A 34 -0.68 12.67 -10.07
C ARG A 34 -0.51 12.87 -8.57
N TYR A 35 -0.07 14.06 -8.20
CA TYR A 35 0.21 14.43 -6.82
C TYR A 35 -0.44 15.76 -6.49
N ASP A 36 -0.77 15.95 -5.20
CA ASP A 36 -1.21 17.25 -4.67
C ASP A 36 0.00 18.17 -4.35
N GLY A 37 -0.31 19.37 -3.81
CA GLY A 37 0.71 20.35 -3.41
C GLY A 37 1.58 19.91 -2.25
N GLU A 38 1.15 18.90 -1.47
CA GLU A 38 1.90 18.32 -0.36
C GLU A 38 2.65 17.03 -0.76
N HIS A 39 2.81 16.83 -2.08
CA HIS A 39 3.51 15.66 -2.66
C HIS A 39 2.84 14.31 -2.39
N ARG A 40 1.56 14.26 -2.00
CA ARG A 40 0.83 13.01 -1.80
C ARG A 40 0.24 12.54 -3.13
N LEU A 41 0.28 11.23 -3.38
CA LEU A 41 -0.26 10.61 -4.59
C LEU A 41 -1.80 10.68 -4.58
N THR A 42 -2.40 11.43 -5.51
CA THR A 42 -3.86 11.60 -5.59
C THR A 42 -4.52 10.68 -6.60
N ASP A 43 -3.85 10.42 -7.72
CA ASP A 43 -4.41 9.56 -8.76
C ASP A 43 -3.32 8.72 -9.43
N VAL A 44 -3.71 7.52 -9.83
CA VAL A 44 -2.95 6.68 -10.75
C VAL A 44 -3.88 6.19 -11.85
N ILE A 45 -3.43 6.31 -13.09
CA ILE A 45 -4.14 5.77 -14.25
C ILE A 45 -3.26 4.69 -14.86
N SER A 46 -3.76 3.44 -14.89
CA SER A 46 -3.14 2.34 -15.61
C SER A 46 -3.72 2.24 -17.01
N GLU A 47 -2.86 2.18 -18.03
CA GLU A 47 -3.19 2.09 -19.43
C GLU A 47 -2.54 0.83 -20.02
N PRO A 48 -3.22 -0.35 -20.00
CA PRO A 48 -2.71 -1.54 -20.65
C PRO A 48 -2.56 -1.31 -22.15
N ARG A 49 -1.51 -1.85 -22.76
CA ARG A 49 -1.34 -1.83 -24.23
C ARG A 49 -2.27 -2.81 -24.93
N ASP A 50 -2.68 -3.85 -24.22
CA ASP A 50 -3.74 -4.76 -24.66
C ASP A 50 -5.08 -4.02 -24.65
N ARG A 51 -5.66 -3.81 -25.83
CA ARG A 51 -6.94 -3.09 -26.02
C ARG A 51 -8.13 -3.81 -25.39
N ASN A 52 -8.01 -5.10 -25.12
CA ASN A 52 -9.06 -5.90 -24.46
C ASN A 52 -9.06 -5.71 -22.94
N LYS A 53 -8.03 -5.09 -22.37
CA LYS A 53 -7.96 -4.79 -20.95
C LYS A 53 -8.43 -3.37 -20.67
N PRO A 54 -9.31 -3.18 -19.69
CA PRO A 54 -9.79 -1.84 -19.35
C PRO A 54 -8.65 -0.99 -18.77
N ARG A 55 -8.70 0.30 -19.04
CA ARG A 55 -7.93 1.27 -18.24
C ARG A 55 -8.53 1.33 -16.86
N THR A 56 -7.71 1.60 -15.86
CA THR A 56 -8.18 1.74 -14.47
C THR A 56 -7.66 3.06 -13.91
N LYS A 57 -8.55 3.83 -13.31
CA LYS A 57 -8.18 4.99 -12.51
C LYS A 57 -8.31 4.63 -11.04
N VAL A 58 -7.26 4.86 -10.26
CA VAL A 58 -7.28 4.75 -8.80
C VAL A 58 -7.07 6.14 -8.22
N SER A 59 -7.99 6.57 -7.35
CA SER A 59 -7.94 7.87 -6.68
C SER A 59 -7.78 7.68 -5.18
N PHE A 60 -7.00 8.56 -4.55
CA PHE A 60 -6.69 8.53 -3.13
C PHE A 60 -7.12 9.83 -2.46
N ARG A 61 -7.62 9.72 -1.23
CA ARG A 61 -7.91 10.87 -0.38
C ARG A 61 -7.16 10.73 0.94
N TYR A 62 -6.79 11.86 1.50
CA TYR A 62 -6.00 11.97 2.72
C TYR A 62 -6.66 12.91 3.71
N ASP A 63 -6.45 12.66 4.99
CA ASP A 63 -6.80 13.60 6.04
C ASP A 63 -5.73 14.71 6.19
N PRO A 64 -5.97 15.72 7.05
CA PRO A 64 -4.99 16.80 7.29
C PRO A 64 -3.64 16.32 7.82
N LEU A 65 -3.57 15.14 8.45
CA LEU A 65 -2.32 14.53 8.94
C LEU A 65 -1.57 13.76 7.85
N GLY A 66 -2.12 13.71 6.62
CA GLY A 66 -1.52 12.97 5.49
C GLY A 66 -1.80 11.48 5.50
N ARG A 67 -2.69 10.97 6.37
CA ARG A 67 -3.08 9.57 6.40
C ARG A 67 -4.11 9.31 5.30
N ARG A 68 -3.96 8.21 4.56
CA ARG A 68 -4.92 7.84 3.51
C ARG A 68 -6.25 7.43 4.16
N ILE A 69 -7.34 8.14 3.84
CA ILE A 69 -8.69 7.82 4.34
C ILE A 69 -9.54 7.06 3.33
N SER A 70 -9.21 7.13 2.03
CA SER A 70 -9.88 6.31 1.03
C SER A 70 -9.03 6.04 -0.20
N LYS A 71 -9.35 4.92 -0.85
CA LYS A 71 -8.86 4.50 -2.16
C LYS A 71 -10.06 4.09 -2.99
N THR A 72 -10.25 4.69 -4.15
CA THR A 72 -11.34 4.35 -5.08
C THR A 72 -10.76 3.89 -6.41
N SER A 73 -11.09 2.68 -6.82
CA SER A 73 -10.72 2.09 -8.10
C SER A 73 -11.90 2.12 -9.06
N GLN A 74 -11.70 2.68 -10.27
CA GLN A 74 -12.72 2.82 -11.30
C GLN A 74 -12.18 2.36 -12.65
N GLN A 75 -12.86 1.42 -13.28
CA GLN A 75 -12.55 1.05 -14.65
C GLN A 75 -12.99 2.18 -15.62
N LEU A 76 -12.22 2.35 -16.70
CA LEU A 76 -12.52 3.33 -17.74
C LEU A 76 -12.64 2.64 -19.09
N LEU A 77 -13.75 2.86 -19.77
CA LEU A 77 -13.97 2.48 -21.17
C LEU A 77 -14.01 3.76 -22.03
N GLN A 78 -13.11 3.84 -23.02
CA GLN A 78 -12.99 5.03 -23.88
C GLN A 78 -12.85 6.35 -23.09
N GLY A 79 -12.16 6.31 -21.93
CA GLY A 79 -11.95 7.47 -21.07
C GLY A 79 -13.13 7.85 -20.15
N ARG A 80 -14.24 7.12 -20.21
CA ARG A 80 -15.42 7.32 -19.34
C ARG A 80 -15.49 6.22 -18.28
N PRO A 81 -16.03 6.53 -17.08
CA PRO A 81 -16.27 5.52 -16.06
C PRO A 81 -17.13 4.36 -16.61
N SER A 82 -16.73 3.13 -16.29
CA SER A 82 -17.40 1.90 -16.69
C SER A 82 -17.52 0.96 -15.49
N GLY A 83 -18.68 0.41 -15.24
CA GLY A 83 -18.97 -0.41 -14.08
C GLY A 83 -18.98 0.39 -12.77
N ASN A 84 -19.12 -0.32 -11.65
CA ASN A 84 -19.13 0.27 -10.32
C ASN A 84 -17.72 0.63 -9.84
N ALA A 85 -17.59 1.78 -9.19
CA ALA A 85 -16.37 2.13 -8.49
C ALA A 85 -16.25 1.30 -7.20
N VAL A 86 -15.10 0.72 -6.95
CA VAL A 86 -14.79 0.00 -5.71
C VAL A 86 -14.02 0.94 -4.77
N THR A 87 -14.56 1.16 -3.57
CA THR A 87 -13.94 2.07 -2.60
C THR A 87 -13.56 1.32 -1.33
N THR A 88 -12.29 1.39 -0.97
CA THR A 88 -11.77 1.00 0.34
C THR A 88 -11.63 2.25 1.21
N ARG A 89 -12.16 2.21 2.44
CA ARG A 89 -11.98 3.26 3.45
C ARG A 89 -10.98 2.78 4.50
N PHE A 90 -10.23 3.71 5.08
CA PHE A 90 -9.21 3.45 6.09
C PHE A 90 -9.49 4.24 7.35
N VAL A 91 -9.47 3.58 8.49
CA VAL A 91 -9.63 4.18 9.82
C VAL A 91 -8.30 4.04 10.57
N TRP A 92 -7.89 5.08 11.25
CA TRP A 92 -6.58 5.18 11.88
C TRP A 92 -6.69 5.45 13.37
N GLU A 93 -5.79 4.82 14.12
CA GLU A 93 -5.48 5.19 15.49
C GLU A 93 -4.05 5.76 15.50
N GLY A 94 -3.94 7.09 15.71
CA GLY A 94 -2.67 7.77 15.44
C GLY A 94 -2.22 7.57 14.00
N TYR A 95 -1.07 6.96 13.81
CA TYR A 95 -0.54 6.58 12.48
C TYR A 95 -0.62 5.08 12.20
N ARG A 96 -1.32 4.33 13.02
CA ARG A 96 -1.54 2.90 12.88
C ARG A 96 -2.87 2.64 12.20
N LEU A 97 -2.89 1.77 11.19
CA LEU A 97 -4.12 1.38 10.53
C LEU A 97 -4.96 0.52 11.47
N LEU A 98 -6.09 1.07 11.93
CA LEU A 98 -7.01 0.34 12.81
C LEU A 98 -7.96 -0.54 11.99
N GLN A 99 -8.47 0.00 10.85
CA GLN A 99 -9.49 -0.70 10.08
C GLN A 99 -9.41 -0.34 8.61
N GLU A 100 -9.65 -1.32 7.75
CA GLU A 100 -10.00 -1.10 6.35
C GLU A 100 -11.41 -1.62 6.08
N ILE A 101 -12.19 -0.90 5.28
CA ILE A 101 -13.59 -1.22 5.00
C ILE A 101 -13.74 -1.41 3.51
N HIS A 102 -14.12 -2.62 3.09
CA HIS A 102 -14.33 -3.03 1.70
C HIS A 102 -15.81 -3.33 1.49
N ASP A 103 -16.48 -2.57 0.61
CA ASP A 103 -17.91 -2.73 0.31
C ASP A 103 -18.80 -2.85 1.56
N GLY A 104 -18.48 -2.06 2.60
CA GLY A 104 -19.19 -2.07 3.88
C GLY A 104 -18.72 -3.12 4.88
N ILE A 105 -17.86 -4.05 4.50
CA ILE A 105 -17.29 -5.08 5.38
C ILE A 105 -16.01 -4.54 6.03
N PRO A 106 -15.98 -4.34 7.35
CA PRO A 106 -14.79 -3.91 8.05
C PRO A 106 -13.84 -5.08 8.34
N LEU A 107 -12.56 -4.80 8.22
CA LEU A 107 -11.44 -5.63 8.64
C LEU A 107 -10.72 -4.86 9.73
N THR A 108 -10.87 -5.26 10.97
CA THR A 108 -10.32 -4.57 12.12
C THR A 108 -9.04 -5.25 12.58
N TYR A 109 -7.98 -4.48 12.73
CA TYR A 109 -6.67 -4.94 13.18
C TYR A 109 -6.52 -4.73 14.68
N VAL A 110 -6.13 -5.77 15.38
CA VAL A 110 -5.78 -5.75 16.80
C VAL A 110 -4.27 -5.87 16.91
N TYR A 111 -3.67 -5.04 17.76
CA TYR A 111 -2.22 -4.99 17.97
C TYR A 111 -1.88 -5.39 19.40
N SER A 112 -0.67 -5.91 19.62
CA SER A 112 -0.22 -6.38 20.93
C SER A 112 -0.11 -5.27 21.97
N ASP A 113 0.23 -4.05 21.53
CA ASP A 113 0.32 -2.86 22.37
C ASP A 113 0.09 -1.58 21.57
N SER A 114 -0.04 -0.43 22.27
CA SER A 114 -0.35 0.85 21.66
C SER A 114 0.78 1.45 20.80
N GLN A 115 2.00 0.96 20.91
CA GLN A 115 3.17 1.44 20.19
C GLN A 115 3.60 0.49 19.06
N SER A 116 3.06 -0.73 19.05
CA SER A 116 3.40 -1.74 18.04
C SER A 116 2.69 -1.48 16.71
N TYR A 117 3.39 -1.78 15.62
CA TYR A 117 2.84 -1.92 14.28
C TYR A 117 2.68 -3.40 13.87
N GLU A 118 2.96 -4.32 14.79
CA GLU A 118 2.79 -5.75 14.57
C GLU A 118 1.35 -6.15 14.87
N PRO A 119 0.56 -6.56 13.87
CA PRO A 119 -0.78 -7.01 14.12
C PRO A 119 -0.76 -8.36 14.87
N LEU A 120 -1.62 -8.49 15.88
CA LEU A 120 -1.88 -9.71 16.63
C LEU A 120 -3.03 -10.51 15.99
N ALA A 121 -4.11 -9.82 15.67
CA ALA A 121 -5.29 -10.44 15.08
C ALA A 121 -5.98 -9.51 14.08
N ARG A 122 -6.79 -10.10 13.20
CA ARG A 122 -7.71 -9.41 12.31
C ARG A 122 -9.11 -9.96 12.52
N ILE A 123 -10.07 -9.06 12.65
CA ILE A 123 -11.49 -9.37 12.83
C ILE A 123 -12.22 -8.91 11.57
N ASP A 124 -12.80 -9.84 10.83
CA ASP A 124 -13.50 -9.61 9.58
C ASP A 124 -15.01 -9.62 9.81
N GLY A 125 -15.70 -8.53 9.43
CA GLY A 125 -17.15 -8.41 9.58
C GLY A 125 -17.62 -7.86 10.94
N VAL A 126 -18.95 -7.79 11.13
CA VAL A 126 -19.60 -7.22 12.34
C VAL A 126 -20.60 -8.22 12.96
N GLU A 127 -21.59 -8.70 12.20
CA GLU A 127 -22.67 -9.53 12.75
C GLU A 127 -22.22 -10.96 13.08
N SER A 128 -21.33 -11.51 12.25
CA SER A 128 -20.70 -12.83 12.46
C SER A 128 -19.21 -12.68 12.21
N PRO A 129 -18.47 -12.08 13.15
CA PRO A 129 -17.07 -11.77 12.93
C PRO A 129 -16.21 -13.02 12.89
N GLU A 130 -15.36 -13.11 11.88
CA GLU A 130 -14.32 -14.13 11.79
C GLU A 130 -13.01 -13.56 12.32
N ILE A 131 -12.31 -14.31 13.17
CA ILE A 131 -11.05 -13.89 13.79
C ILE A 131 -9.91 -14.69 13.18
N TYR A 132 -8.89 -13.95 12.70
CA TYR A 132 -7.65 -14.52 12.19
C TYR A 132 -6.47 -14.05 13.01
N TRP A 133 -5.61 -14.99 13.40
CA TRP A 133 -4.42 -14.74 14.20
C TRP A 133 -3.20 -14.58 13.31
N PHE A 134 -2.44 -13.52 13.53
CA PHE A 134 -1.21 -13.27 12.79
C PHE A 134 -0.04 -14.07 13.37
N HIS A 135 0.73 -14.64 12.48
CA HIS A 135 2.07 -15.18 12.76
C HIS A 135 3.07 -14.34 11.97
N ASN A 136 3.85 -13.57 12.70
CA ASN A 136 4.79 -12.61 12.13
C ASN A 136 6.21 -13.15 12.23
N ALA A 137 7.03 -12.85 11.22
CA ALA A 137 8.49 -13.04 11.30
C ALA A 137 9.10 -12.08 12.35
N ALA A 138 10.35 -12.32 12.73
CA ALA A 138 11.05 -11.50 13.72
C ALA A 138 11.17 -10.00 13.39
N ASN A 139 10.98 -9.62 12.12
CA ASN A 139 10.97 -8.24 11.65
C ASN A 139 9.55 -7.62 11.61
N GLY A 140 8.54 -8.32 12.17
CA GLY A 140 7.13 -7.88 12.16
C GLY A 140 6.41 -8.07 10.82
N MET A 141 7.00 -8.84 9.88
CA MET A 141 6.35 -9.15 8.61
C MET A 141 5.31 -10.26 8.81
N PRO A 142 4.02 -10.03 8.46
CA PRO A 142 3.04 -11.11 8.45
C PRO A 142 3.40 -12.21 7.43
N GLU A 143 3.46 -13.45 7.89
CA GLU A 143 3.78 -14.63 7.07
C GLU A 143 2.61 -15.61 6.97
N LEU A 144 1.80 -15.71 8.05
CA LEU A 144 0.70 -16.65 8.12
C LEU A 144 -0.48 -16.04 8.88
N LEU A 145 -1.69 -16.36 8.48
CA LEU A 145 -2.91 -16.17 9.25
C LEU A 145 -3.55 -17.54 9.52
N THR A 146 -3.97 -17.78 10.76
CA THR A 146 -4.78 -18.93 11.14
C THR A 146 -6.15 -18.47 11.64
N ASP A 147 -7.16 -19.30 11.46
CA ASP A 147 -8.48 -19.12 12.08
C ASP A 147 -8.47 -19.53 13.58
N GLY A 148 -9.64 -19.48 14.24
CA GLY A 148 -9.79 -19.85 15.65
C GLY A 148 -9.53 -21.33 15.96
N GLU A 149 -9.55 -22.19 14.94
CA GLU A 149 -9.24 -23.62 15.05
C GLU A 149 -7.77 -23.91 14.75
N GLY A 150 -6.96 -22.89 14.46
CA GLY A 150 -5.56 -23.03 14.09
C GLY A 150 -5.35 -23.46 12.63
N GLN A 151 -6.41 -23.49 11.81
CA GLN A 151 -6.30 -23.84 10.39
C GLN A 151 -5.69 -22.65 9.61
N LYS A 152 -4.84 -22.97 8.63
CA LYS A 152 -4.24 -21.96 7.78
C LYS A 152 -5.31 -21.27 6.91
N ALA A 153 -5.48 -19.96 7.10
CA ALA A 153 -6.36 -19.12 6.29
C ALA A 153 -5.62 -18.41 5.17
N TRP A 154 -4.45 -17.87 5.46
CA TRP A 154 -3.58 -17.19 4.50
C TRP A 154 -2.11 -17.46 4.80
N GLU A 155 -1.27 -17.49 3.77
CA GLU A 155 0.17 -17.59 3.87
C GLU A 155 0.83 -16.71 2.81
N GLY A 156 1.87 -15.96 3.18
CA GLY A 156 2.65 -15.12 2.29
C GLY A 156 4.14 -15.43 2.37
N ILE A 157 4.76 -15.71 1.23
CA ILE A 157 6.21 -15.82 1.11
C ILE A 157 6.75 -14.48 0.65
N ASN A 158 7.60 -13.88 1.46
CA ASN A 158 8.15 -12.56 1.24
C ASN A 158 9.66 -12.63 0.94
N SER A 159 10.16 -11.69 0.13
CA SER A 159 11.60 -11.45 0.02
C SER A 159 12.11 -10.79 1.32
N PRO A 160 13.43 -10.81 1.59
CA PRO A 160 14.01 -10.11 2.74
C PRO A 160 13.67 -8.60 2.79
N TRP A 161 13.32 -8.02 1.67
CA TRP A 161 12.98 -6.60 1.50
C TRP A 161 11.48 -6.31 1.57
N GLY A 162 10.66 -7.31 1.93
CA GLY A 162 9.22 -7.18 2.09
C GLY A 162 8.38 -7.31 0.81
N LYS A 163 8.99 -7.71 -0.33
CA LYS A 163 8.23 -8.04 -1.52
C LYS A 163 7.49 -9.35 -1.33
N LEU A 164 6.18 -9.34 -1.57
CA LEU A 164 5.38 -10.55 -1.63
C LEU A 164 5.74 -11.31 -2.92
N LEU A 165 6.36 -12.49 -2.77
CA LEU A 165 6.76 -13.35 -3.89
C LEU A 165 5.64 -14.32 -4.27
N ARG A 166 4.96 -14.87 -3.28
CA ARG A 166 3.84 -15.78 -3.44
C ARG A 166 2.90 -15.66 -2.26
N GLU A 167 1.63 -15.82 -2.49
CA GLU A 167 0.62 -15.96 -1.45
C GLU A 167 -0.34 -17.09 -1.79
N SER A 168 -0.91 -17.69 -0.75
CA SER A 168 -2.02 -18.65 -0.84
C SER A 168 -3.07 -18.28 0.18
N SER A 169 -4.34 -18.45 -0.18
CA SER A 169 -5.50 -18.18 0.66
C SER A 169 -6.45 -19.36 0.51
N GLN A 170 -6.75 -20.06 1.60
CA GLN A 170 -7.59 -21.26 1.56
C GLN A 170 -9.03 -20.97 1.98
N ARG A 171 -9.25 -20.00 2.86
CA ARG A 171 -10.57 -19.74 3.46
C ARG A 171 -10.92 -18.26 3.60
N MET A 172 -10.08 -17.33 3.13
CA MET A 172 -10.40 -15.91 3.24
C MET A 172 -11.39 -15.51 2.14
N PRO A 173 -12.65 -15.27 2.47
CA PRO A 173 -13.69 -15.18 1.45
C PRO A 173 -13.60 -13.92 0.59
N VAL A 174 -13.07 -12.81 1.08
CA VAL A 174 -13.28 -11.53 0.39
C VAL A 174 -12.04 -10.66 0.33
N VAL A 175 -11.20 -10.60 1.35
CA VAL A 175 -10.10 -9.64 1.41
C VAL A 175 -8.79 -10.29 1.80
N GLN A 176 -7.84 -10.15 0.92
CA GLN A 176 -6.47 -10.62 1.11
C GLN A 176 -5.75 -9.81 2.18
N GLN A 177 -4.71 -10.39 2.76
CA GLN A 177 -3.90 -9.72 3.77
C GLN A 177 -3.00 -8.65 3.13
N ASN A 178 -3.18 -7.38 3.51
CA ASN A 178 -2.52 -6.23 2.91
C ASN A 178 -1.46 -5.58 3.80
N LEU A 179 -1.51 -5.79 5.13
CA LEU A 179 -0.46 -5.26 6.00
C LEU A 179 0.88 -5.91 5.71
N ARG A 180 1.93 -5.10 5.82
CA ARG A 180 3.32 -5.51 5.69
C ARG A 180 4.10 -5.02 6.90
N MET A 181 5.42 -5.28 6.94
CA MET A 181 6.25 -4.88 8.07
C MET A 181 6.14 -3.38 8.36
N GLN A 182 6.23 -3.01 9.62
CA GLN A 182 6.31 -1.62 10.07
C GLN A 182 5.16 -0.73 9.58
N GLY A 183 3.92 -1.25 9.54
CA GLY A 183 2.74 -0.51 9.12
C GLY A 183 2.65 -0.21 7.62
N GLN A 184 3.45 -0.87 6.78
CA GLN A 184 3.31 -0.77 5.33
C GLN A 184 2.01 -1.45 4.88
N TYR A 185 1.47 -0.98 3.75
CA TYR A 185 0.25 -1.50 3.14
C TYR A 185 0.51 -1.87 1.67
N LEU A 186 0.11 -3.08 1.26
CA LEU A 186 0.21 -3.55 -0.11
C LEU A 186 -0.98 -3.07 -0.93
N ASP A 187 -0.74 -2.16 -1.86
CA ASP A 187 -1.72 -1.75 -2.87
C ASP A 187 -1.72 -2.76 -4.03
N ARG A 188 -2.76 -3.59 -4.08
CA ARG A 188 -2.85 -4.69 -5.05
C ARG A 188 -3.09 -4.27 -6.50
N ASP A 189 -3.46 -3.03 -6.73
CA ASP A 189 -3.64 -2.49 -8.09
C ASP A 189 -2.31 -2.26 -8.83
N LYS A 190 -1.22 -2.92 -8.39
CA LYS A 190 0.14 -2.81 -8.95
C LYS A 190 0.71 -1.39 -8.91
N ILE A 191 0.24 -0.57 -7.98
CA ILE A 191 0.61 0.84 -7.90
C ILE A 191 1.92 1.00 -7.15
N CYS A 192 2.03 0.47 -5.96
CA CYS A 192 3.26 0.38 -5.14
C CYS A 192 2.96 -0.24 -3.77
N ILE A 193 3.99 -0.54 -3.00
CA ILE A 193 3.87 -0.70 -1.55
C ILE A 193 3.83 0.72 -0.98
N SER A 194 2.68 1.15 -0.46
CA SER A 194 2.62 2.43 0.22
C SER A 194 3.20 2.29 1.61
N LYS A 195 4.31 2.99 1.86
CA LYS A 195 4.77 3.27 3.20
C LYS A 195 3.97 4.46 3.70
N PHE A 196 3.25 4.31 4.81
CA PHE A 196 2.68 5.45 5.50
C PHE A 196 3.85 6.18 6.17
N GLU A 197 4.39 7.21 5.50
CA GLU A 197 5.50 7.96 6.03
C GLU A 197 5.08 8.77 7.25
N HIS A 198 5.70 8.47 8.39
CA HIS A 198 5.74 9.38 9.51
C HIS A 198 6.57 10.61 9.09
N ARG A 199 5.93 11.72 8.80
CA ARG A 199 6.61 13.01 8.94
C ARG A 199 6.70 13.29 10.43
N PHE A 200 7.88 13.10 11.00
CA PHE A 200 8.20 13.75 12.26
C PHE A 200 8.05 15.26 12.03
N SER A 201 7.01 15.85 12.59
CA SER A 201 6.98 17.29 12.77
C SER A 201 8.04 17.59 13.83
N ASP A 202 9.17 18.12 13.41
CA ASP A 202 10.11 18.75 14.31
C ASP A 202 9.34 19.84 15.07
N GLY A 203 9.12 19.59 16.36
CA GLY A 203 8.58 20.61 17.28
C GLY A 203 9.54 21.81 17.34
N PRO A 204 9.03 23.01 17.74
CA PRO A 204 9.82 24.22 17.69
C PRO A 204 10.85 24.23 18.82
N ARG A 205 12.07 23.79 18.58
CA ARG A 205 13.30 24.23 19.25
C ARG A 205 14.54 23.76 18.50
N GLY A 206 15.28 24.76 18.03
CA GLY A 206 16.49 24.65 17.26
C GLY A 206 17.56 23.72 17.83
N VAL A 207 17.74 22.62 17.16
CA VAL A 207 18.99 21.86 17.17
C VAL A 207 19.41 21.69 15.71
N ARG A 208 20.50 22.35 15.35
CA ARG A 208 21.15 22.12 14.05
C ARG A 208 21.60 20.68 13.98
N HIS A 209 20.81 19.82 13.41
CA HIS A 209 21.30 18.50 13.01
C HIS A 209 22.00 18.58 11.65
N ARG A 210 23.26 18.16 11.65
CA ARG A 210 24.07 17.91 10.46
C ARG A 210 23.24 17.07 9.48
N ARG A 211 23.32 17.43 8.21
CA ARG A 211 22.79 16.66 7.07
C ARG A 211 23.15 15.18 7.23
N GLY A 212 22.23 14.38 7.79
CA GLY A 212 22.32 12.94 7.78
C GLY A 212 22.15 12.46 6.35
N ARG A 213 23.08 11.65 5.89
CA ARG A 213 22.99 10.97 4.59
C ARG A 213 21.69 10.19 4.57
N ILE A 214 20.79 10.51 3.64
CA ILE A 214 19.63 9.69 3.30
C ILE A 214 20.19 8.32 2.90
N ASN A 215 19.79 7.29 3.64
CA ASN A 215 20.29 5.95 3.45
C ASN A 215 19.86 5.46 2.07
N ARG A 216 20.81 5.28 1.15
CA ARG A 216 20.62 4.90 -0.26
C ARG A 216 19.83 3.59 -0.44
N THR A 217 19.75 2.77 0.59
CA THR A 217 19.09 1.47 0.58
C THR A 217 17.56 1.58 0.53
N ALA A 218 16.98 2.64 1.09
CA ALA A 218 15.51 2.83 1.08
C ALA A 218 14.96 3.24 -0.30
N LEU A 219 15.78 3.85 -1.16
CA LEU A 219 15.38 4.23 -2.52
C LEU A 219 15.51 3.09 -3.53
N GLN A 220 16.39 2.10 -3.28
CA GLN A 220 16.53 0.95 -4.15
C GLN A 220 15.37 -0.06 -4.01
N SER A 221 14.74 -0.17 -2.84
CA SER A 221 13.62 -1.10 -2.65
C SER A 221 12.33 -0.67 -3.34
N VAL A 222 12.19 0.60 -3.72
CA VAL A 222 11.01 1.12 -4.45
C VAL A 222 11.15 0.92 -5.97
N SER A 223 12.36 0.69 -6.48
CA SER A 223 12.64 0.61 -7.92
C SER A 223 12.66 -0.82 -8.48
N LEU A 224 12.57 -1.86 -7.64
CA LEU A 224 12.70 -3.26 -8.06
C LEU A 224 11.39 -4.05 -8.00
N LEU A 225 10.23 -3.36 -7.97
CA LEU A 225 8.92 -4.01 -7.98
C LEU A 225 8.11 -3.63 -9.22
#